data_9ead3b036a45ff9058b8de1f18a60ee3
#
_entry.id   9ead3b036a45ff9058b8de1f18a60ee3
#
_cell.length_a   1.000
_cell.length_b   1.000
_cell.length_c   1.000
_cell.angle_alpha   90.00
_cell.angle_beta   90.00
_cell.angle_gamma   90.00
#
_symmetry.space_group_name_H-M   'P 1'
#
loop_
_entity.id
_entity.type
_entity.pdbx_description
1 polymer ?
#
loop_
_entity_poly.entity_id
_entity_poly.type
_entity_poly.pdbx_seq_one_letter_code
_entity_poly.pdbx_strand_id
1 'polypeptide(L)'
;MFNISKLTEARYNNVKFLYQSSSISGGRKNVTHEFPNSDKRFVEDLGGLRKVYNIEAIIDNSDNNNHRDAFISALDSKVSLGTLIHPEYGVKKVKPINYTINNDKQQLGITSFSIVFEEADLPVVGKISSNSNFLSGLRNLAGNNVANKLSSAWEGATKIKENFDTANQIIGDTGRQIGRAASLVAGAGDGVNDFATSINEIVNNTQSLVNSPSILAQRLSNSFNALEVAFDNAQDVFDSVTSLIGFKNDVATSGSGNTRKSTLSNQRLINNLVSVNAIAIAYYQAGKVSYGNQDDLNKNITILENAFKNLSGLDRDTVSELQKIRIEFQKITNGLSISLPKVSNFTTNKIPLNVLTYQLYGSLDKKEALNNLNNFRDTSEVSGIIKILSNG
;
A
#
# COMPACT_ATOMS: atom_id res chain seq x y z
N MET A 1 -19.96 -48.83 4.21
CA MET A 1 -18.90 -48.40 3.26
C MET A 1 -18.84 -46.88 3.26
N PHE A 2 -17.74 -46.32 3.70
CA PHE A 2 -17.55 -44.87 3.81
C PHE A 2 -17.42 -44.29 2.41
N ASN A 3 -18.23 -43.27 2.06
CA ASN A 3 -18.28 -42.71 0.71
C ASN A 3 -17.51 -41.38 0.66
N ILE A 4 -16.25 -41.43 0.29
CA ILE A 4 -15.33 -40.25 0.20
C ILE A 4 -15.82 -39.21 -0.81
N SER A 5 -16.61 -39.60 -1.83
CA SER A 5 -17.10 -38.65 -2.85
C SER A 5 -18.10 -37.60 -2.34
N LYS A 6 -18.58 -37.74 -1.10
CA LYS A 6 -19.47 -36.75 -0.45
C LYS A 6 -18.75 -35.76 0.47
N LEU A 7 -17.42 -35.91 0.66
CA LEU A 7 -16.66 -35.01 1.52
C LEU A 7 -16.27 -33.76 0.76
N THR A 8 -16.28 -32.64 1.48
CA THR A 8 -15.95 -31.33 0.91
C THR A 8 -14.47 -31.02 1.13
N GLU A 9 -13.83 -30.40 0.13
CA GLU A 9 -12.42 -30.02 0.17
C GLU A 9 -12.22 -28.77 1.05
N ALA A 10 -11.24 -28.83 1.93
CA ALA A 10 -10.68 -27.70 2.66
C ALA A 10 -9.17 -27.63 2.41
N ARG A 11 -8.52 -26.53 2.81
CA ARG A 11 -7.07 -26.32 2.63
C ARG A 11 -6.46 -25.68 3.86
N TYR A 12 -5.25 -26.12 4.19
CA TYR A 12 -4.41 -25.46 5.17
C TYR A 12 -3.03 -25.21 4.57
N ASN A 13 -2.56 -23.95 4.60
CA ASN A 13 -1.32 -23.51 3.95
C ASN A 13 -1.14 -24.05 2.53
N ASN A 14 -2.21 -23.99 1.74
CA ASN A 14 -2.30 -24.49 0.35
C ASN A 14 -2.32 -26.03 0.18
N VAL A 15 -2.21 -26.80 1.25
CA VAL A 15 -2.35 -28.27 1.21
C VAL A 15 -3.83 -28.60 1.36
N LYS A 16 -4.34 -29.40 0.41
CA LYS A 16 -5.74 -29.84 0.36
C LYS A 16 -5.99 -30.97 1.34
N PHE A 17 -7.17 -31.02 1.92
CA PHE A 17 -7.67 -32.15 2.68
C PHE A 17 -9.19 -32.22 2.57
N LEU A 18 -9.75 -33.41 2.77
CA LEU A 18 -11.18 -33.60 2.86
C LEU A 18 -11.60 -33.55 4.33
N TYR A 19 -12.62 -32.79 4.69
CA TYR A 19 -13.10 -32.79 6.07
C TYR A 19 -14.36 -33.63 6.22
N GLN A 20 -14.43 -34.35 7.33
CA GLN A 20 -15.56 -35.20 7.70
C GLN A 20 -16.52 -34.47 8.63
N SER A 21 -15.99 -33.78 9.59
CA SER A 21 -16.74 -32.97 10.54
C SER A 21 -15.91 -31.76 10.99
N SER A 22 -16.62 -30.72 11.37
CA SER A 22 -15.99 -29.53 11.92
C SER A 22 -16.88 -28.91 13.01
N SER A 23 -16.27 -28.35 14.04
CA SER A 23 -16.97 -27.61 15.09
C SER A 23 -16.17 -26.36 15.47
N ILE A 24 -16.91 -25.31 15.85
CA ILE A 24 -16.33 -24.06 16.38
C ILE A 24 -16.74 -23.94 17.83
N SER A 25 -15.78 -23.62 18.68
CA SER A 25 -16.03 -23.15 20.04
C SER A 25 -15.54 -21.72 20.18
N GLY A 26 -16.36 -20.88 20.78
CA GLY A 26 -16.08 -19.48 21.05
C GLY A 26 -17.08 -18.90 22.03
N GLY A 27 -16.96 -17.63 22.38
CA GLY A 27 -17.85 -16.99 23.33
C GLY A 27 -17.30 -15.65 23.80
N ARG A 28 -17.76 -15.23 24.99
CA ARG A 28 -17.27 -14.00 25.65
C ARG A 28 -16.74 -14.36 27.04
N LYS A 29 -15.68 -13.68 27.44
CA LYS A 29 -15.13 -13.80 28.79
C LYS A 29 -15.92 -12.86 29.68
N ASN A 30 -16.76 -13.44 30.55
CA ASN A 30 -17.61 -12.70 31.46
C ASN A 30 -17.16 -12.93 32.91
N VAL A 31 -17.22 -11.87 33.70
CA VAL A 31 -17.08 -11.92 35.18
C VAL A 31 -18.41 -11.55 35.80
N THR A 32 -18.94 -12.45 36.63
CA THR A 32 -20.18 -12.21 37.37
C THR A 32 -19.82 -11.68 38.75
N HIS A 33 -20.32 -10.49 39.08
CA HIS A 33 -20.20 -9.89 40.39
C HIS A 33 -21.50 -10.16 41.17
N GLU A 34 -21.34 -10.85 42.32
CA GLU A 34 -22.45 -11.11 43.23
C GLU A 34 -22.32 -10.22 44.47
N PHE A 35 -23.40 -9.63 44.91
CA PHE A 35 -23.41 -8.75 46.06
C PHE A 35 -24.06 -9.47 47.27
N PRO A 36 -23.46 -9.42 48.45
CA PRO A 36 -24.07 -10.01 49.64
C PRO A 36 -25.48 -9.44 49.91
N ASN A 37 -26.42 -10.31 50.22
CA ASN A 37 -27.85 -9.96 50.46
C ASN A 37 -28.59 -9.33 49.28
N SER A 38 -28.18 -9.60 48.06
CA SER A 38 -28.88 -9.13 46.84
C SER A 38 -29.02 -10.28 45.82
N ASP A 39 -30.25 -10.47 45.32
CA ASP A 39 -30.51 -11.40 44.21
C ASP A 39 -30.06 -10.84 42.84
N LYS A 40 -29.60 -9.60 42.81
CA LYS A 40 -29.14 -8.94 41.57
C LYS A 40 -27.68 -9.26 41.33
N ARG A 41 -27.38 -9.68 40.10
CA ARG A 41 -26.04 -9.96 39.62
C ARG A 41 -25.64 -8.96 38.55
N PHE A 42 -24.40 -8.53 38.55
CA PHE A 42 -23.81 -7.72 37.48
C PHE A 42 -22.85 -8.58 36.69
N VAL A 43 -23.00 -8.61 35.37
CA VAL A 43 -22.09 -9.35 34.48
C VAL A 43 -21.27 -8.35 33.70
N GLU A 44 -19.97 -8.36 33.98
CA GLU A 44 -18.97 -7.58 33.26
C GLU A 44 -18.43 -8.39 32.10
N ASP A 45 -18.43 -7.81 30.90
CA ASP A 45 -17.90 -8.42 29.69
C ASP A 45 -16.44 -8.00 29.50
N LEU A 46 -15.51 -8.94 29.58
CA LEU A 46 -14.08 -8.73 29.44
C LEU A 46 -13.57 -8.99 28.00
N GLY A 47 -14.46 -9.12 27.02
CA GLY A 47 -14.12 -9.30 25.60
C GLY A 47 -14.39 -10.71 25.06
N GLY A 48 -14.09 -10.91 23.76
CA GLY A 48 -14.29 -12.18 23.08
C GLY A 48 -13.32 -13.27 23.55
N LEU A 49 -13.79 -14.50 23.66
CA LEU A 49 -12.93 -15.67 23.71
C LEU A 49 -12.39 -15.98 22.32
N ARG A 50 -11.19 -16.51 22.26
CA ARG A 50 -10.59 -17.00 21.01
C ARG A 50 -11.46 -18.11 20.45
N LYS A 51 -11.63 -18.10 19.14
CA LYS A 51 -12.34 -19.20 18.45
C LYS A 51 -11.39 -20.37 18.26
N VAL A 52 -11.89 -21.56 18.55
CA VAL A 52 -11.18 -22.82 18.37
C VAL A 52 -11.97 -23.66 17.39
N TYR A 53 -11.29 -24.14 16.35
CA TYR A 53 -11.85 -24.99 15.31
C TYR A 53 -11.33 -26.41 15.51
N ASN A 54 -12.24 -27.34 15.74
CA ASN A 54 -11.92 -28.76 15.77
C ASN A 54 -12.33 -29.35 14.43
N ILE A 55 -11.39 -29.92 13.69
CA ILE A 55 -11.61 -30.43 12.33
C ILE A 55 -11.15 -31.87 12.26
N GLU A 56 -12.06 -32.76 11.86
CA GLU A 56 -11.75 -34.13 11.48
C GLU A 56 -11.47 -34.15 9.98
N ALA A 57 -10.20 -34.29 9.63
CA ALA A 57 -9.71 -34.27 8.25
C ALA A 57 -9.34 -35.66 7.76
N ILE A 58 -9.51 -35.88 6.47
CA ILE A 58 -9.14 -37.13 5.80
C ILE A 58 -8.21 -36.79 4.64
N ILE A 59 -7.14 -37.54 4.55
CA ILE A 59 -6.19 -37.49 3.42
C ILE A 59 -6.17 -38.84 2.72
N ASP A 60 -6.36 -38.79 1.40
CA ASP A 60 -6.15 -39.90 0.52
C ASP A 60 -4.64 -40.05 0.24
N ASN A 61 -4.12 -41.26 0.53
CA ASN A 61 -2.71 -41.61 0.37
C ASN A 61 -2.43 -42.30 -0.96
N SER A 62 -3.27 -42.12 -1.97
CA SER A 62 -3.10 -42.77 -3.28
C SER A 62 -1.77 -42.43 -3.97
N ASP A 63 -1.09 -41.35 -3.54
CA ASP A 63 0.20 -40.87 -4.05
C ASP A 63 1.41 -41.28 -3.20
N ASN A 64 1.42 -42.46 -2.61
CA ASN A 64 2.51 -42.98 -1.77
C ASN A 64 2.79 -42.17 -0.50
N ASN A 65 1.78 -41.61 0.14
CA ASN A 65 1.84 -40.77 1.36
C ASN A 65 2.46 -39.37 1.18
N ASN A 66 2.86 -38.95 0.00
CA ASN A 66 3.44 -37.62 -0.22
C ASN A 66 2.50 -36.51 0.24
N HIS A 67 1.21 -36.67 -0.02
CA HIS A 67 0.18 -35.73 0.36
C HIS A 67 0.01 -35.61 1.89
N ARG A 68 0.01 -36.78 2.58
CA ARG A 68 0.02 -36.87 4.04
C ARG A 68 1.22 -36.12 4.64
N ASP A 69 2.42 -36.42 4.12
CA ASP A 69 3.67 -35.86 4.64
C ASP A 69 3.77 -34.35 4.36
N ALA A 70 3.24 -33.90 3.22
CA ALA A 70 3.09 -32.47 2.93
C ALA A 70 2.14 -31.78 3.93
N PHE A 71 1.04 -32.46 4.30
CA PHE A 71 0.10 -31.91 5.28
C PHE A 71 0.70 -31.84 6.69
N ILE A 72 1.40 -32.87 7.12
CA ILE A 72 2.14 -32.88 8.40
C ILE A 72 3.16 -31.73 8.41
N SER A 73 3.94 -31.59 7.35
CA SER A 73 4.92 -30.51 7.23
C SER A 73 4.27 -29.11 7.29
N ALA A 74 3.06 -28.97 6.74
CA ALA A 74 2.31 -27.73 6.83
C ALA A 74 1.81 -27.45 8.27
N LEU A 75 1.36 -28.49 9.00
CA LEU A 75 0.93 -28.37 10.40
C LEU A 75 2.10 -28.06 11.34
N ASP A 76 3.27 -28.66 11.12
CA ASP A 76 4.48 -28.46 11.91
C ASP A 76 5.28 -27.20 11.56
N SER A 77 4.79 -26.46 10.56
CA SER A 77 5.46 -25.25 10.08
C SER A 77 5.63 -24.23 11.20
N LYS A 78 6.84 -23.66 11.33
CA LYS A 78 7.18 -22.57 12.27
C LYS A 78 6.56 -21.22 11.90
N VAL A 79 5.78 -21.14 10.81
CA VAL A 79 5.06 -19.92 10.43
C VAL A 79 4.15 -19.48 11.58
N SER A 80 4.18 -18.21 11.92
CA SER A 80 3.46 -17.68 13.08
C SER A 80 1.95 -17.91 13.00
N LEU A 81 1.36 -17.81 11.78
CA LEU A 81 -0.05 -18.06 11.48
C LEU A 81 -0.19 -18.73 10.12
N GLY A 82 -0.95 -19.82 10.08
CA GLY A 82 -1.32 -20.48 8.83
C GLY A 82 -2.66 -19.97 8.29
N THR A 83 -2.92 -20.24 7.01
CA THR A 83 -4.20 -19.93 6.38
C THR A 83 -5.04 -21.19 6.23
N LEU A 84 -6.18 -21.23 6.93
CA LEU A 84 -7.19 -22.26 6.77
C LEU A 84 -8.28 -21.75 5.83
N ILE A 85 -8.53 -22.45 4.74
CA ILE A 85 -9.64 -22.21 3.82
C ILE A 85 -10.65 -23.35 4.04
N HIS A 86 -11.79 -23.02 4.65
CA HIS A 86 -12.81 -24.00 4.98
C HIS A 86 -14.14 -23.61 4.34
N PRO A 87 -14.88 -24.55 3.72
CA PRO A 87 -16.12 -24.23 3.00
C PRO A 87 -17.18 -23.54 3.85
N GLU A 88 -17.29 -23.91 5.13
CA GLU A 88 -18.28 -23.34 6.05
C GLU A 88 -17.79 -22.09 6.79
N TYR A 89 -16.48 -21.98 7.02
CA TYR A 89 -15.91 -20.91 7.87
C TYR A 89 -15.19 -19.84 7.08
N GLY A 90 -15.05 -20.03 5.75
CA GLY A 90 -14.28 -19.12 4.90
C GLY A 90 -12.78 -19.20 5.14
N VAL A 91 -12.09 -18.10 4.89
CA VAL A 91 -10.64 -17.99 5.11
C VAL A 91 -10.36 -17.52 6.52
N LYS A 92 -9.60 -18.29 7.27
CA LYS A 92 -9.24 -17.99 8.65
C LYS A 92 -7.73 -18.04 8.85
N LYS A 93 -7.21 -17.13 9.66
CA LYS A 93 -5.85 -17.20 10.18
C LYS A 93 -5.86 -18.00 11.47
N VAL A 94 -5.18 -19.12 11.42
CA VAL A 94 -5.20 -20.07 12.52
C VAL A 94 -3.80 -20.60 12.78
N LYS A 95 -3.61 -21.05 14.00
CA LYS A 95 -2.43 -21.82 14.41
C LYS A 95 -2.89 -23.20 14.85
N PRO A 96 -2.31 -24.28 14.35
CA PRO A 96 -2.57 -25.61 14.89
C PRO A 96 -2.02 -25.68 16.32
N ILE A 97 -2.87 -26.07 17.29
CA ILE A 97 -2.48 -26.26 18.69
C ILE A 97 -1.98 -27.69 18.87
N ASN A 98 -2.76 -28.63 18.38
CA ASN A 98 -2.42 -30.04 18.37
C ASN A 98 -3.10 -30.73 17.20
N TYR A 99 -2.57 -31.87 16.83
CA TYR A 99 -3.22 -32.80 15.91
C TYR A 99 -2.90 -34.25 16.30
N THR A 100 -3.82 -35.14 15.98
CA THR A 100 -3.66 -36.57 16.15
C THR A 100 -3.85 -37.27 14.82
N ILE A 101 -2.99 -38.21 14.48
CA ILE A 101 -3.05 -38.99 13.26
C ILE A 101 -3.55 -40.36 13.60
N ASN A 102 -4.62 -40.80 12.95
CA ASN A 102 -5.19 -42.11 13.11
C ASN A 102 -5.09 -42.88 11.77
N ASN A 103 -4.40 -43.99 11.80
CA ASN A 103 -4.30 -44.93 10.67
C ASN A 103 -5.08 -46.19 11.01
N ASP A 104 -6.12 -46.48 10.26
CA ASP A 104 -6.91 -47.72 10.44
C ASP A 104 -6.49 -48.75 9.41
N LYS A 105 -6.13 -49.95 9.89
CA LYS A 105 -5.76 -51.07 9.01
C LYS A 105 -6.94 -51.59 8.17
N GLN A 106 -8.17 -51.26 8.53
CA GLN A 106 -9.37 -51.63 7.78
C GLN A 106 -9.68 -50.65 6.63
N GLN A 107 -9.03 -49.46 6.62
CA GLN A 107 -9.17 -48.41 5.60
C GLN A 107 -7.82 -48.11 4.96
N LEU A 108 -7.28 -49.08 4.24
CA LEU A 108 -6.01 -48.92 3.51
C LEU A 108 -6.08 -47.75 2.51
N GLY A 109 -5.07 -46.92 2.53
CA GLY A 109 -4.98 -45.76 1.62
C GLY A 109 -5.59 -44.46 2.18
N ILE A 110 -6.06 -44.44 3.42
CA ILE A 110 -6.66 -43.25 4.06
C ILE A 110 -5.96 -42.97 5.39
N THR A 111 -5.62 -41.71 5.63
CA THR A 111 -5.18 -41.23 6.94
C THR A 111 -6.16 -40.19 7.48
N SER A 112 -6.64 -40.41 8.70
CA SER A 112 -7.52 -39.47 9.40
C SER A 112 -6.72 -38.62 10.36
N PHE A 113 -7.04 -37.33 10.40
CA PHE A 113 -6.45 -36.34 11.29
C PHE A 113 -7.54 -35.69 12.14
N SER A 114 -7.33 -35.64 13.44
CA SER A 114 -8.10 -34.80 14.36
C SER A 114 -7.26 -33.58 14.71
N ILE A 115 -7.67 -32.38 14.28
CA ILE A 115 -6.86 -31.17 14.34
C ILE A 115 -7.60 -30.10 15.12
N VAL A 116 -6.90 -29.47 16.03
CA VAL A 116 -7.39 -28.31 16.78
C VAL A 116 -6.63 -27.07 16.32
N PHE A 117 -7.35 -26.17 15.67
CA PHE A 117 -6.84 -24.85 15.27
C PHE A 117 -7.37 -23.77 16.21
N GLU A 118 -6.53 -22.83 16.57
CA GLU A 118 -6.91 -21.61 17.27
C GLU A 118 -6.86 -20.43 16.32
N GLU A 119 -7.98 -19.66 16.24
CA GLU A 119 -7.99 -18.41 15.49
C GLU A 119 -7.13 -17.39 16.24
N ALA A 120 -6.20 -16.78 15.54
CA ALA A 120 -5.38 -15.73 16.10
C ALA A 120 -5.29 -14.59 15.07
N ASP A 121 -5.58 -13.41 15.55
CA ASP A 121 -5.27 -12.20 14.81
C ASP A 121 -3.78 -11.93 14.92
N LEU A 122 -3.20 -11.38 13.84
CA LEU A 122 -1.90 -10.77 13.99
C LEU A 122 -1.99 -9.70 15.10
N PRO A 123 -0.95 -9.55 15.91
CA PRO A 123 -0.95 -8.49 16.91
C PRO A 123 -1.37 -7.22 16.20
N VAL A 124 -2.44 -6.58 16.65
CA VAL A 124 -2.77 -5.23 16.25
C VAL A 124 -1.57 -4.41 16.73
N VAL A 125 -0.58 -4.27 15.87
CA VAL A 125 0.40 -3.21 16.02
C VAL A 125 -0.48 -1.99 16.01
N GLY A 126 -0.64 -1.38 17.19
CA GLY A 126 -1.58 -0.30 17.40
C GLY A 126 -1.44 0.64 16.20
N LYS A 127 -2.56 1.13 15.66
CA LYS A 127 -2.52 2.14 14.60
C LYS A 127 -1.37 3.04 14.97
N ILE A 128 -0.24 2.90 14.27
CA ILE A 128 0.81 3.88 14.39
C ILE A 128 0.08 5.11 13.91
N SER A 129 -0.35 5.93 14.87
CA SER A 129 -0.86 7.26 14.56
C SER A 129 0.27 7.85 13.73
N SER A 130 0.10 7.76 12.41
CA SER A 130 1.03 8.35 11.49
C SER A 130 1.07 9.79 11.96
N ASN A 131 2.24 10.23 12.42
CA ASN A 131 2.40 11.60 12.85
C ASN A 131 2.42 12.42 11.56
N SER A 132 1.21 12.52 10.94
CA SER A 132 0.99 13.21 9.66
C SER A 132 1.52 14.65 9.77
N ASN A 133 1.44 15.23 10.96
CA ASN A 133 2.01 16.53 11.25
C ASN A 133 3.54 16.52 11.20
N PHE A 134 4.18 15.45 11.67
CA PHE A 134 5.64 15.30 11.63
C PHE A 134 6.14 15.11 10.19
N LEU A 135 5.48 14.22 9.43
CA LEU A 135 5.79 14.03 8.00
C LEU A 135 5.57 15.30 7.17
N SER A 136 4.48 16.03 7.46
CA SER A 136 4.20 17.34 6.85
C SER A 136 5.29 18.36 7.20
N GLY A 137 5.74 18.40 8.45
CA GLY A 137 6.83 19.26 8.88
C GLY A 137 8.14 18.97 8.14
N LEU A 138 8.53 17.70 8.02
CA LEU A 138 9.72 17.27 7.28
C LEU A 138 9.63 17.60 5.79
N ARG A 139 8.45 17.39 5.19
CA ARG A 139 8.15 17.78 3.80
C ARG A 139 8.41 19.25 3.57
N ASN A 140 7.88 20.10 4.46
CA ASN A 140 8.04 21.55 4.36
C ASN A 140 9.51 21.96 4.54
N LEU A 141 10.26 21.32 5.44
CA LEU A 141 11.70 21.58 5.61
C LEU A 141 12.50 21.24 4.35
N ALA A 142 12.26 20.08 3.73
CA ALA A 142 12.93 19.71 2.49
C ALA A 142 12.62 20.69 1.35
N GLY A 143 11.34 21.07 1.18
CA GLY A 143 10.92 22.06 0.20
C GLY A 143 11.53 23.44 0.45
N ASN A 144 11.57 23.89 1.69
CA ASN A 144 12.16 25.17 2.06
C ASN A 144 13.68 25.21 1.81
N ASN A 145 14.39 24.10 2.08
CA ASN A 145 15.84 24.04 1.83
C ASN A 145 16.16 24.26 0.34
N VAL A 146 15.45 23.58 -0.57
CA VAL A 146 15.67 23.77 -2.01
C VAL A 146 15.18 25.13 -2.51
N ALA A 147 14.10 25.68 -1.95
CA ALA A 147 13.61 27.02 -2.25
C ALA A 147 14.61 28.10 -1.84
N ASN A 148 15.19 27.99 -0.65
CA ASN A 148 16.24 28.90 -0.16
C ASN A 148 17.50 28.78 -1.02
N LYS A 149 17.85 27.55 -1.44
CA LYS A 149 19.00 27.32 -2.32
C LYS A 149 18.78 27.96 -3.68
N LEU A 150 17.58 27.80 -4.28
CA LEU A 150 17.24 28.47 -5.51
C LEU A 150 17.33 30.00 -5.35
N SER A 151 16.75 30.54 -4.29
CA SER A 151 16.74 31.99 -4.03
C SER A 151 18.15 32.57 -3.88
N SER A 152 19.06 31.84 -3.19
CA SER A 152 20.43 32.30 -2.92
C SER A 152 21.42 32.09 -4.05
N ALA A 153 21.23 31.03 -4.84
CA ALA A 153 22.17 30.61 -5.87
C ALA A 153 21.68 30.90 -7.30
N TRP A 154 20.46 31.45 -7.46
CA TRP A 154 19.94 31.81 -8.77
C TRP A 154 20.79 32.95 -9.36
N GLU A 155 21.49 32.62 -10.41
CA GLU A 155 22.20 33.62 -11.19
C GLU A 155 21.22 34.27 -12.16
N GLY A 156 20.71 35.42 -11.72
CA GLY A 156 19.78 36.21 -12.52
C GLY A 156 20.42 36.57 -13.85
N ALA A 157 19.68 36.34 -14.91
CA ALA A 157 20.08 36.66 -16.28
C ALA A 157 20.12 38.20 -16.56
N THR A 158 20.24 39.00 -15.54
CA THR A 158 20.07 40.47 -15.62
C THR A 158 21.11 41.22 -16.44
N LYS A 159 22.24 40.56 -16.77
CA LYS A 159 23.34 41.22 -17.47
C LYS A 159 23.49 40.88 -18.96
N ILE A 160 22.89 39.78 -19.41
CA ILE A 160 23.02 39.33 -20.81
C ILE A 160 21.64 38.86 -21.29
N LYS A 161 21.13 39.47 -22.37
CA LYS A 161 19.81 39.21 -22.94
C LYS A 161 19.57 37.72 -23.20
N GLU A 162 20.57 37.01 -23.72
CA GLU A 162 20.49 35.58 -24.05
C GLU A 162 20.23 34.69 -22.81
N ASN A 163 20.84 35.02 -21.66
CA ASN A 163 20.60 34.32 -20.39
C ASN A 163 19.20 34.61 -19.87
N PHE A 164 18.70 35.83 -20.05
CA PHE A 164 17.37 36.23 -19.63
C PHE A 164 16.31 35.47 -20.44
N ASP A 165 16.45 35.40 -21.76
CA ASP A 165 15.52 34.70 -22.62
C ASP A 165 15.50 33.18 -22.31
N THR A 166 16.67 32.56 -22.08
CA THR A 166 16.78 31.15 -21.69
C THR A 166 16.17 30.89 -20.30
N ALA A 167 16.41 31.77 -19.33
CA ALA A 167 15.79 31.63 -18.01
C ALA A 167 14.26 31.75 -18.05
N ASN A 168 13.72 32.67 -18.88
CA ASN A 168 12.29 32.73 -19.14
C ASN A 168 11.72 31.45 -19.71
N GLN A 169 12.42 30.86 -20.69
CA GLN A 169 12.01 29.58 -21.28
C GLN A 169 12.02 28.44 -20.25
N ILE A 170 13.07 28.36 -19.42
CA ILE A 170 13.18 27.36 -18.35
C ILE A 170 12.01 27.47 -17.38
N ILE A 171 11.69 28.67 -16.91
CA ILE A 171 10.57 28.90 -15.99
C ILE A 171 9.24 28.54 -16.62
N GLY A 172 8.98 29.03 -17.85
CA GLY A 172 7.75 28.75 -18.57
C GLY A 172 7.57 27.27 -18.88
N ASP A 173 8.62 26.58 -19.29
CA ASP A 173 8.58 25.14 -19.54
C ASP A 173 8.32 24.35 -18.26
N THR A 174 8.97 24.73 -17.16
CA THR A 174 8.74 24.11 -15.83
C THR A 174 7.27 24.25 -15.41
N GLY A 175 6.69 25.45 -15.53
CA GLY A 175 5.27 25.65 -15.24
C GLY A 175 4.36 24.74 -16.08
N ARG A 176 4.60 24.67 -17.39
CA ARG A 176 3.83 23.80 -18.30
C ARG A 176 3.97 22.31 -17.95
N GLN A 177 5.16 21.84 -17.58
CA GLN A 177 5.38 20.44 -17.21
C GLN A 177 4.70 20.09 -15.89
N ILE A 178 4.75 20.96 -14.88
CA ILE A 178 4.00 20.78 -13.62
C ILE A 178 2.49 20.76 -13.92
N GLY A 179 2.01 21.64 -14.80
CA GLY A 179 0.60 21.66 -15.22
C GLY A 179 0.14 20.35 -15.88
N ARG A 180 1.00 19.73 -16.70
CA ARG A 180 0.70 18.44 -17.33
C ARG A 180 0.63 17.29 -16.33
N ALA A 181 1.37 17.33 -15.23
CA ALA A 181 1.36 16.28 -14.22
C ALA A 181 -0.05 16.05 -13.63
N ALA A 182 -0.82 17.11 -13.44
CA ALA A 182 -2.22 16.99 -12.98
C ALA A 182 -3.13 16.37 -14.06
N SER A 183 -2.87 16.63 -15.35
CA SER A 183 -3.71 16.12 -16.43
C SER A 183 -3.51 14.63 -16.72
N LEU A 184 -2.49 13.99 -16.14
CA LEU A 184 -2.21 12.56 -16.31
C LEU A 184 -3.12 11.67 -15.44
N VAL A 185 -3.79 12.25 -14.45
CA VAL A 185 -4.64 11.52 -13.51
C VAL A 185 -6.11 11.89 -13.73
N ALA A 186 -6.93 10.86 -13.93
CA ALA A 186 -8.39 11.03 -14.00
C ALA A 186 -8.94 11.15 -12.57
N GLY A 187 -9.73 12.20 -12.29
CA GLY A 187 -10.36 12.36 -10.97
C GLY A 187 -9.98 13.65 -10.24
N ALA A 188 -9.60 14.68 -11.02
CA ALA A 188 -9.32 16.00 -10.46
C ALA A 188 -10.55 16.60 -9.76
N GLY A 189 -10.37 17.03 -8.50
CA GLY A 189 -11.38 17.62 -7.66
C GLY A 189 -11.59 19.13 -7.90
N ASP A 190 -12.28 19.79 -7.00
CA ASP A 190 -12.63 21.22 -7.09
C ASP A 190 -11.42 22.16 -7.08
N GLY A 191 -10.27 21.72 -6.55
CA GLY A 191 -9.04 22.48 -6.48
C GLY A 191 -8.28 22.66 -7.80
N VAL A 192 -8.74 22.06 -8.91
CA VAL A 192 -8.09 22.13 -10.24
C VAL A 192 -7.97 23.56 -10.74
N ASN A 193 -8.97 24.39 -10.48
CA ASN A 193 -8.96 25.80 -10.92
C ASN A 193 -7.86 26.60 -10.17
N ASP A 194 -7.68 26.36 -8.89
CA ASP A 194 -6.64 27.01 -8.08
C ASP A 194 -5.26 26.56 -8.53
N PHE A 195 -5.11 25.27 -8.81
CA PHE A 195 -3.89 24.73 -9.40
C PHE A 195 -3.59 25.32 -10.78
N ALA A 196 -4.57 25.36 -11.69
CA ALA A 196 -4.41 25.97 -13.01
C ALA A 196 -4.05 27.46 -12.92
N THR A 197 -4.64 28.18 -11.98
CA THR A 197 -4.32 29.58 -11.69
C THR A 197 -2.86 29.72 -11.23
N SER A 198 -2.40 28.88 -10.32
CA SER A 198 -1.01 28.88 -9.84
C SER A 198 0.01 28.62 -10.96
N ILE A 199 -0.32 27.72 -11.89
CA ILE A 199 0.51 27.45 -13.07
C ILE A 199 0.52 28.65 -14.03
N ASN A 200 -0.63 29.26 -14.31
CA ASN A 200 -0.73 30.43 -15.17
C ASN A 200 0.05 31.62 -14.59
N GLU A 201 0.08 31.79 -13.28
CA GLU A 201 0.90 32.79 -12.62
C GLU A 201 2.41 32.61 -12.86
N ILE A 202 2.88 31.35 -12.99
CA ILE A 202 4.26 31.07 -13.35
C ILE A 202 4.50 31.35 -14.83
N VAL A 203 3.67 30.78 -15.71
CA VAL A 203 3.88 30.81 -17.17
C VAL A 203 3.75 32.23 -17.74
N ASN A 204 2.81 33.03 -17.22
CA ASN A 204 2.53 34.37 -17.74
C ASN A 204 3.44 35.47 -17.15
N ASN A 205 4.13 35.15 -16.03
CA ASN A 205 4.97 36.14 -15.32
C ASN A 205 6.47 35.82 -15.34
N THR A 206 6.92 35.03 -16.30
CA THR A 206 8.31 34.53 -16.37
C THR A 206 9.35 35.67 -16.32
N GLN A 207 9.10 36.80 -17.02
CA GLN A 207 10.01 37.94 -17.08
C GLN A 207 10.25 38.57 -15.70
N SER A 208 9.21 38.72 -14.91
CA SER A 208 9.33 39.28 -13.54
C SER A 208 9.97 38.23 -12.59
N LEU A 209 9.68 36.92 -12.78
CA LEU A 209 10.18 35.85 -11.95
C LEU A 209 11.68 35.61 -12.14
N VAL A 210 12.23 35.80 -13.34
CA VAL A 210 13.69 35.74 -13.57
C VAL A 210 14.44 36.70 -12.66
N ASN A 211 13.91 37.89 -12.44
CA ASN A 211 14.52 38.94 -11.59
C ASN A 211 14.19 38.81 -10.10
N SER A 212 13.32 37.87 -9.74
CA SER A 212 12.83 37.71 -8.37
C SER A 212 12.89 36.24 -7.95
N PRO A 213 14.09 35.65 -7.75
CA PRO A 213 14.26 34.23 -7.50
C PRO A 213 13.54 33.72 -6.22
N SER A 214 13.38 34.55 -5.21
CA SER A 214 12.60 34.19 -4.02
C SER A 214 11.12 34.06 -4.33
N ILE A 215 10.57 34.92 -5.17
CA ILE A 215 9.17 34.84 -5.64
C ILE A 215 9.00 33.63 -6.55
N LEU A 216 9.95 33.35 -7.43
CA LEU A 216 9.95 32.16 -8.28
C LEU A 216 9.91 30.87 -7.43
N ALA A 217 10.80 30.79 -6.44
CA ALA A 217 10.83 29.63 -5.52
C ALA A 217 9.50 29.44 -4.78
N GLN A 218 8.94 30.56 -4.28
CA GLN A 218 7.65 30.55 -3.58
C GLN A 218 6.50 30.11 -4.50
N ARG A 219 6.41 30.64 -5.72
CA ARG A 219 5.35 30.27 -6.67
C ARG A 219 5.45 28.81 -7.10
N LEU A 220 6.66 28.32 -7.37
CA LEU A 220 6.87 26.90 -7.65
C LEU A 220 6.45 26.01 -6.46
N SER A 221 6.79 26.37 -5.24
CA SER A 221 6.36 25.64 -4.05
C SER A 221 4.84 25.70 -3.84
N ASN A 222 4.22 26.87 -4.08
CA ASN A 222 2.78 27.04 -3.98
C ASN A 222 2.02 26.21 -5.05
N SER A 223 2.58 26.06 -6.25
CA SER A 223 1.96 25.20 -7.27
C SER A 223 1.92 23.73 -6.84
N PHE A 224 2.90 23.25 -6.10
CA PHE A 224 2.86 21.91 -5.49
C PHE A 224 1.83 21.79 -4.38
N ASN A 225 1.64 22.83 -3.55
CA ASN A 225 0.58 22.84 -2.55
C ASN A 225 -0.81 22.87 -3.21
N ALA A 226 -0.98 23.65 -4.29
CA ALA A 226 -2.22 23.67 -5.07
C ALA A 226 -2.47 22.32 -5.76
N LEU A 227 -1.44 21.66 -6.28
CA LEU A 227 -1.54 20.32 -6.85
C LEU A 227 -2.02 19.29 -5.81
N GLU A 228 -1.56 19.43 -4.57
CA GLU A 228 -1.98 18.52 -3.49
C GLU A 228 -3.47 18.62 -3.17
N VAL A 229 -4.06 19.80 -3.26
CA VAL A 229 -5.49 20.02 -3.00
C VAL A 229 -6.36 19.92 -4.26
N ALA A 230 -5.75 19.72 -5.43
CA ALA A 230 -6.47 19.55 -6.69
C ALA A 230 -7.16 18.19 -6.82
N PHE A 231 -6.82 17.22 -5.98
CA PHE A 231 -7.36 15.88 -6.00
C PHE A 231 -8.02 15.52 -4.67
N ASP A 232 -9.09 14.73 -4.74
CA ASP A 232 -9.87 14.33 -3.57
C ASP A 232 -9.21 13.19 -2.77
N ASN A 233 -8.30 12.44 -3.37
CA ASN A 233 -7.66 11.32 -2.70
C ASN A 233 -6.13 11.34 -2.79
N ALA A 234 -5.49 10.72 -1.80
CA ALA A 234 -4.04 10.71 -1.66
C ALA A 234 -3.30 9.93 -2.77
N GLN A 235 -3.92 8.91 -3.36
CA GLN A 235 -3.31 8.12 -4.42
C GLN A 235 -3.19 8.93 -5.71
N ASP A 236 -4.20 9.73 -6.07
CA ASP A 236 -4.18 10.56 -7.27
C ASP A 236 -3.12 11.67 -7.15
N VAL A 237 -2.99 12.27 -5.96
CA VAL A 237 -1.88 13.21 -5.69
C VAL A 237 -0.54 12.50 -5.84
N PHE A 238 -0.39 11.30 -5.25
CA PHE A 238 0.83 10.50 -5.34
C PHE A 238 1.20 10.21 -6.80
N ASP A 239 0.25 9.72 -7.61
CA ASP A 239 0.46 9.38 -9.00
C ASP A 239 0.83 10.62 -9.84
N SER A 240 0.19 11.75 -9.57
CA SER A 240 0.51 13.02 -10.22
C SER A 240 1.93 13.49 -9.91
N VAL A 241 2.32 13.56 -8.63
CA VAL A 241 3.65 14.08 -8.24
C VAL A 241 4.77 13.13 -8.60
N THR A 242 4.54 11.81 -8.63
CA THR A 242 5.58 10.84 -9.02
C THR A 242 6.07 11.03 -10.44
N SER A 243 5.25 11.57 -11.33
CA SER A 243 5.64 11.93 -12.70
C SER A 243 6.68 13.07 -12.76
N LEU A 244 6.77 13.86 -11.69
CA LEU A 244 7.70 14.99 -11.56
C LEU A 244 9.00 14.60 -10.80
N ILE A 245 9.10 13.40 -10.28
CA ILE A 245 10.32 12.93 -9.62
C ILE A 245 11.39 12.66 -10.68
N GLY A 246 12.58 13.24 -10.48
CA GLY A 246 13.63 13.20 -11.50
C GLY A 246 13.38 14.16 -12.67
N PHE A 247 12.55 15.19 -12.44
CA PHE A 247 12.27 16.25 -13.39
C PHE A 247 13.53 16.79 -14.04
N LYS A 248 13.50 16.94 -15.35
CA LYS A 248 14.55 17.58 -16.15
C LYS A 248 13.91 18.57 -17.09
N ASN A 249 14.34 19.80 -16.97
CA ASN A 249 13.97 20.83 -17.93
C ASN A 249 14.80 20.60 -19.20
N ASP A 250 14.14 20.50 -20.34
CA ASP A 250 14.75 20.18 -21.64
C ASP A 250 15.10 21.40 -22.48
N VAL A 251 14.98 22.60 -21.90
CA VAL A 251 15.36 23.83 -22.62
C VAL A 251 16.83 23.78 -22.99
N ALA A 252 17.10 23.93 -24.28
CA ALA A 252 18.45 23.95 -24.80
C ALA A 252 19.25 25.13 -24.21
N THR A 253 20.39 24.83 -23.64
CA THR A 253 21.30 25.86 -23.13
C THR A 253 22.19 26.33 -24.25
N SER A 254 21.95 27.57 -24.73
CA SER A 254 22.78 28.25 -25.72
C SER A 254 23.92 29.01 -25.05
N GLY A 255 24.86 29.50 -25.84
CA GLY A 255 25.98 30.30 -25.36
C GLY A 255 27.24 29.50 -25.03
N SER A 256 28.30 30.19 -24.68
CA SER A 256 29.61 29.60 -24.36
C SER A 256 30.14 30.17 -23.02
N GLY A 257 31.14 29.48 -22.43
CA GLY A 257 31.81 29.96 -21.24
C GLY A 257 30.91 30.16 -20.01
N ASN A 258 30.95 31.33 -19.41
CA ASN A 258 30.20 31.64 -18.15
C ASN A 258 28.71 31.67 -18.36
N THR A 259 28.21 32.17 -19.50
CA THR A 259 26.80 32.22 -19.85
C THR A 259 26.15 30.83 -19.78
N ARG A 260 26.78 29.83 -20.41
CA ARG A 260 26.31 28.44 -20.37
C ARG A 260 26.36 27.85 -18.97
N LYS A 261 27.39 28.18 -18.17
CA LYS A 261 27.49 27.71 -16.79
C LYS A 261 26.36 28.24 -15.93
N SER A 262 26.07 29.54 -16.01
CA SER A 262 24.95 30.16 -15.25
C SER A 262 23.60 29.55 -15.63
N THR A 263 23.35 29.35 -16.92
CA THR A 263 22.10 28.74 -17.39
C THR A 263 21.95 27.29 -16.89
N LEU A 264 23.02 26.49 -16.96
CA LEU A 264 23.01 25.13 -16.44
C LEU A 264 22.84 25.09 -14.92
N SER A 265 23.43 26.05 -14.20
CA SER A 265 23.25 26.19 -12.75
C SER A 265 21.79 26.46 -12.41
N ASN A 266 21.17 27.45 -13.06
CA ASN A 266 19.77 27.81 -12.87
C ASN A 266 18.82 26.65 -13.21
N GLN A 267 19.09 25.94 -14.31
CA GLN A 267 18.33 24.74 -14.70
C GLN A 267 18.40 23.63 -13.63
N ARG A 268 19.60 23.39 -13.08
CA ARG A 268 19.77 22.41 -11.99
C ARG A 268 19.02 22.82 -10.73
N LEU A 269 19.03 24.11 -10.36
CA LEU A 269 18.33 24.61 -9.18
C LEU A 269 16.82 24.39 -9.30
N ILE A 270 16.25 24.67 -10.47
CA ILE A 270 14.81 24.42 -10.74
C ILE A 270 14.52 22.92 -10.75
N ASN A 271 15.33 22.10 -11.43
CA ASN A 271 15.16 20.66 -11.47
C ASN A 271 15.19 20.05 -10.05
N ASN A 272 16.12 20.51 -9.21
CA ASN A 272 16.21 20.08 -7.82
C ASN A 272 14.98 20.51 -7.02
N LEU A 273 14.52 21.76 -7.17
CA LEU A 273 13.33 22.24 -6.47
C LEU A 273 12.10 21.42 -6.84
N VAL A 274 11.87 21.18 -8.12
CA VAL A 274 10.73 20.37 -8.59
C VAL A 274 10.84 18.94 -8.08
N SER A 275 11.96 18.27 -8.27
CA SER A 275 12.15 16.89 -7.86
C SER A 275 12.05 16.67 -6.35
N VAL A 276 12.60 17.58 -5.54
CA VAL A 276 12.55 17.46 -4.07
C VAL A 276 11.15 17.70 -3.54
N ASN A 277 10.42 18.71 -4.06
CA ASN A 277 9.02 18.90 -3.68
C ASN A 277 8.17 17.68 -4.09
N ALA A 278 8.36 17.18 -5.31
CA ALA A 278 7.63 16.03 -5.80
C ALA A 278 7.84 14.77 -4.93
N ILE A 279 9.10 14.41 -4.63
CA ILE A 279 9.37 13.22 -3.80
C ILE A 279 8.94 13.40 -2.35
N ALA A 280 9.08 14.60 -1.77
CA ALA A 280 8.66 14.86 -0.41
C ALA A 280 7.14 14.77 -0.25
N ILE A 281 6.38 15.28 -1.22
CA ILE A 281 4.92 15.13 -1.28
C ILE A 281 4.53 13.69 -1.55
N ALA A 282 5.23 12.98 -2.45
CA ALA A 282 4.95 11.58 -2.74
C ALA A 282 5.08 10.70 -1.48
N TYR A 283 6.13 10.87 -0.68
CA TYR A 283 6.25 10.18 0.61
C TYR A 283 5.11 10.53 1.58
N TYR A 284 4.75 11.81 1.66
CA TYR A 284 3.68 12.27 2.54
C TYR A 284 2.33 11.68 2.12
N GLN A 285 2.01 11.72 0.83
CA GLN A 285 0.74 11.18 0.33
C GLN A 285 0.69 9.66 0.39
N ALA A 286 1.78 8.95 0.07
CA ALA A 286 1.85 7.50 0.23
C ALA A 286 1.59 7.06 1.69
N GLY A 287 1.95 7.87 2.68
CA GLY A 287 1.60 7.64 4.08
C GLY A 287 0.11 7.84 4.40
N LYS A 288 -0.65 8.53 3.54
CA LYS A 288 -2.09 8.80 3.69
C LYS A 288 -2.98 7.86 2.87
N VAL A 289 -2.42 7.19 1.86
CA VAL A 289 -3.18 6.28 1.00
C VAL A 289 -3.80 5.16 1.83
N SER A 290 -5.09 4.89 1.59
CA SER A 290 -5.78 3.72 2.12
C SER A 290 -5.51 2.52 1.22
N TYR A 291 -4.55 1.68 1.60
CA TYR A 291 -4.18 0.49 0.84
C TYR A 291 -5.17 -0.65 1.06
N GLY A 292 -5.62 -1.29 -0.02
CA GLY A 292 -6.50 -2.45 0.04
C GLY A 292 -5.77 -3.77 0.31
N ASN A 293 -4.47 -3.83 0.00
CA ASN A 293 -3.63 -5.02 0.13
C ASN A 293 -2.14 -4.65 0.20
N GLN A 294 -1.29 -5.65 0.50
CA GLN A 294 0.16 -5.46 0.58
C GLN A 294 0.83 -5.15 -0.76
N ASP A 295 0.29 -5.65 -1.88
CA ASP A 295 0.90 -5.44 -3.19
C ASP A 295 0.80 -3.98 -3.62
N ASP A 296 -0.34 -3.31 -3.35
CA ASP A 296 -0.51 -1.89 -3.63
C ASP A 296 0.45 -1.02 -2.79
N LEU A 297 0.60 -1.36 -1.51
CA LEU A 297 1.59 -0.70 -0.64
C LEU A 297 3.02 -0.89 -1.18
N ASN A 298 3.40 -2.13 -1.53
CA ASN A 298 4.73 -2.46 -2.02
C ASN A 298 5.04 -1.79 -3.37
N LYS A 299 4.02 -1.61 -4.22
CA LYS A 299 4.16 -0.86 -5.47
C LYS A 299 4.58 0.59 -5.20
N ASN A 300 3.88 1.28 -4.31
CA ASN A 300 4.21 2.67 -3.97
C ASN A 300 5.58 2.78 -3.27
N ILE A 301 5.92 1.85 -2.36
CA ILE A 301 7.24 1.78 -1.75
C ILE A 301 8.32 1.63 -2.83
N THR A 302 8.13 0.73 -3.79
CA THR A 302 9.12 0.47 -4.86
C THR A 302 9.33 1.71 -5.73
N ILE A 303 8.27 2.43 -6.08
CA ILE A 303 8.34 3.70 -6.82
C ILE A 303 9.19 4.70 -6.05
N LEU A 304 8.91 4.91 -4.76
CA LEU A 304 9.62 5.87 -3.92
C LEU A 304 11.09 5.51 -3.69
N GLU A 305 11.39 4.24 -3.46
CA GLU A 305 12.78 3.78 -3.27
C GLU A 305 13.61 3.95 -4.55
N ASN A 306 13.03 3.65 -5.72
CA ASN A 306 13.69 3.88 -7.00
C ASN A 306 13.87 5.38 -7.28
N ALA A 307 12.87 6.17 -6.99
CA ALA A 307 12.92 7.62 -7.12
C ALA A 307 14.02 8.22 -6.24
N PHE A 308 14.09 7.81 -4.97
CA PHE A 308 15.12 8.27 -4.04
C PHE A 308 16.55 7.91 -4.50
N LYS A 309 16.76 6.69 -5.00
CA LYS A 309 18.07 6.25 -5.52
C LYS A 309 18.54 7.05 -6.72
N ASN A 310 17.61 7.54 -7.53
CA ASN A 310 17.90 8.28 -8.75
C ASN A 310 18.11 9.79 -8.52
N LEU A 311 17.86 10.30 -7.31
CA LEU A 311 18.16 11.68 -6.98
C LEU A 311 19.66 11.92 -6.98
N SER A 312 20.08 12.98 -7.66
CA SER A 312 21.49 13.36 -7.78
C SER A 312 21.63 14.89 -7.78
N GLY A 313 22.82 15.37 -7.42
CA GLY A 313 23.14 16.80 -7.46
C GLY A 313 22.49 17.65 -6.35
N LEU A 314 21.95 16.99 -5.32
CA LEU A 314 21.39 17.65 -4.12
C LEU A 314 22.52 17.95 -3.11
N ASP A 315 22.31 19.00 -2.33
CA ASP A 315 23.18 19.30 -1.19
C ASP A 315 22.91 18.36 0.00
N ARG A 316 23.88 18.31 0.93
CA ARG A 316 23.85 17.41 2.07
C ARG A 316 22.63 17.61 2.99
N ASP A 317 22.25 18.87 3.19
CA ASP A 317 21.14 19.19 4.11
C ASP A 317 19.81 18.74 3.53
N THR A 318 19.57 18.97 2.25
CA THR A 318 18.37 18.49 1.52
C THR A 318 18.33 16.95 1.52
N VAL A 319 19.44 16.27 1.26
CA VAL A 319 19.50 14.81 1.33
C VAL A 319 19.20 14.29 2.73
N SER A 320 19.72 14.97 3.77
CA SER A 320 19.45 14.61 5.18
C SER A 320 17.96 14.71 5.52
N GLU A 321 17.29 15.78 5.09
CA GLU A 321 15.86 15.95 5.33
C GLU A 321 15.02 14.90 4.58
N LEU A 322 15.34 14.61 3.33
CA LEU A 322 14.69 13.55 2.56
C LEU A 322 14.91 12.16 3.20
N GLN A 323 16.08 11.89 3.77
CA GLN A 323 16.33 10.65 4.50
C GLN A 323 15.46 10.55 5.76
N LYS A 324 15.25 11.64 6.50
CA LYS A 324 14.33 11.65 7.66
C LYS A 324 12.89 11.33 7.23
N ILE A 325 12.43 11.93 6.12
CA ILE A 325 11.10 11.63 5.54
C ILE A 325 10.99 10.13 5.21
N ARG A 326 11.99 9.58 4.53
CA ARG A 326 12.06 8.18 4.13
C ARG A 326 11.99 7.25 5.35
N ILE A 327 12.77 7.53 6.40
CA ILE A 327 12.79 6.73 7.64
C ILE A 327 11.42 6.76 8.31
N GLU A 328 10.78 7.92 8.39
CA GLU A 328 9.46 8.03 9.00
C GLU A 328 8.40 7.30 8.19
N PHE A 329 8.44 7.41 6.87
CA PHE A 329 7.59 6.65 5.98
C PHE A 329 7.78 5.13 6.15
N GLN A 330 9.02 4.64 6.27
CA GLN A 330 9.31 3.22 6.53
C GLN A 330 8.70 2.73 7.86
N LYS A 331 8.70 3.55 8.90
CA LYS A 331 8.03 3.19 10.17
C LYS A 331 6.52 3.01 9.98
N ILE A 332 5.90 3.92 9.22
CA ILE A 332 4.47 3.85 8.90
C ILE A 332 4.17 2.57 8.08
N THR A 333 4.93 2.32 7.03
CA THR A 333 4.69 1.20 6.10
C THR A 333 4.97 -0.16 6.73
N ASN A 334 5.94 -0.27 7.64
CA ASN A 334 6.18 -1.50 8.39
C ASN A 334 4.97 -1.88 9.25
N GLY A 335 4.34 -0.90 9.91
CA GLY A 335 3.10 -1.13 10.66
C GLY A 335 1.93 -1.52 9.76
N LEU A 336 1.76 -0.84 8.63
CA LEU A 336 0.71 -1.13 7.66
C LEU A 336 0.89 -2.51 7.01
N SER A 337 2.10 -2.87 6.62
CA SER A 337 2.40 -4.16 5.96
C SER A 337 1.98 -5.36 6.80
N ILE A 338 2.03 -5.26 8.14
CA ILE A 338 1.61 -6.34 9.04
C ILE A 338 0.08 -6.48 9.06
N SER A 339 -0.66 -5.39 8.91
CA SER A 339 -2.12 -5.36 9.03
C SER A 339 -2.87 -5.58 7.70
N LEU A 340 -2.20 -5.38 6.56
CA LEU A 340 -2.82 -5.50 5.26
C LEU A 340 -2.94 -6.94 4.77
N PRO A 341 -4.05 -7.30 4.09
CA PRO A 341 -4.21 -8.61 3.49
C PRO A 341 -3.16 -8.84 2.39
N LYS A 342 -2.66 -10.07 2.32
CA LYS A 342 -1.77 -10.51 1.23
C LYS A 342 -2.58 -10.93 0.02
N VAL A 343 -2.04 -10.67 -1.15
CA VAL A 343 -2.57 -11.23 -2.38
C VAL A 343 -1.94 -12.60 -2.62
N SER A 344 -2.77 -13.59 -2.87
CA SER A 344 -2.33 -14.95 -3.20
C SER A 344 -3.11 -15.50 -4.40
N ASN A 345 -2.52 -16.47 -5.11
CA ASN A 345 -3.17 -17.09 -6.24
C ASN A 345 -4.04 -18.27 -5.76
N PHE A 346 -5.24 -18.36 -6.29
CA PHE A 346 -6.20 -19.44 -6.03
C PHE A 346 -6.71 -19.99 -7.36
N THR A 347 -6.73 -21.30 -7.51
CA THR A 347 -7.27 -21.94 -8.71
C THR A 347 -8.70 -22.37 -8.44
N THR A 348 -9.62 -21.95 -9.30
CA THR A 348 -11.03 -22.32 -9.22
C THR A 348 -11.53 -22.90 -10.55
N ASN A 349 -12.51 -23.77 -10.46
CA ASN A 349 -13.30 -24.20 -11.61
C ASN A 349 -14.36 -23.13 -11.90
N LYS A 350 -15.11 -23.30 -13.00
CA LYS A 350 -16.20 -22.41 -13.38
C LYS A 350 -17.23 -22.26 -12.26
N ILE A 351 -17.33 -21.08 -11.70
CA ILE A 351 -18.21 -20.76 -10.56
C ILE A 351 -18.63 -19.29 -10.60
N PRO A 352 -19.87 -18.94 -10.23
CA PRO A 352 -20.27 -17.54 -10.11
C PRO A 352 -19.45 -16.79 -9.04
N LEU A 353 -19.09 -15.53 -9.31
CA LEU A 353 -18.31 -14.71 -8.38
C LEU A 353 -18.93 -14.61 -6.98
N ASN A 354 -20.26 -14.54 -6.88
CA ASN A 354 -20.94 -14.49 -5.59
C ASN A 354 -20.70 -15.76 -4.77
N VAL A 355 -20.80 -16.94 -5.41
CA VAL A 355 -20.57 -18.23 -4.77
C VAL A 355 -19.11 -18.34 -4.35
N LEU A 356 -18.19 -17.98 -5.24
CA LEU A 356 -16.77 -17.96 -4.96
C LEU A 356 -16.43 -17.03 -3.78
N THR A 357 -16.97 -15.81 -3.79
CA THR A 357 -16.75 -14.85 -2.70
C THR A 357 -17.25 -15.41 -1.37
N TYR A 358 -18.43 -16.00 -1.36
CA TYR A 358 -18.98 -16.60 -0.15
C TYR A 358 -18.13 -17.79 0.33
N GLN A 359 -17.67 -18.65 -0.58
CA GLN A 359 -16.79 -19.77 -0.24
C GLN A 359 -15.43 -19.31 0.33
N LEU A 360 -14.88 -18.21 -0.18
CA LEU A 360 -13.57 -17.71 0.25
C LEU A 360 -13.66 -16.91 1.56
N TYR A 361 -14.73 -16.14 1.76
CA TYR A 361 -14.77 -15.12 2.82
C TYR A 361 -15.96 -15.28 3.80
N GLY A 362 -16.89 -16.19 3.51
CA GLY A 362 -18.10 -16.38 4.35
C GLY A 362 -19.11 -15.25 4.26
N SER A 363 -18.87 -14.22 3.46
CA SER A 363 -19.77 -13.09 3.19
C SER A 363 -19.59 -12.58 1.77
N LEU A 364 -20.48 -11.69 1.31
CA LEU A 364 -20.37 -11.01 0.01
C LEU A 364 -19.66 -9.66 0.07
N ASP A 365 -19.24 -9.20 1.25
CA ASP A 365 -18.66 -7.86 1.45
C ASP A 365 -17.34 -7.66 0.65
N LYS A 366 -16.63 -8.75 0.37
CA LYS A 366 -15.38 -8.73 -0.41
C LYS A 366 -15.57 -8.94 -1.91
N LYS A 367 -16.82 -9.02 -2.40
CA LYS A 367 -17.11 -9.27 -3.83
C LYS A 367 -16.50 -8.22 -4.74
N GLU A 368 -16.70 -6.95 -4.39
CA GLU A 368 -16.17 -5.84 -5.18
C GLU A 368 -14.64 -5.81 -5.16
N ALA A 369 -14.04 -6.01 -4.00
CA ALA A 369 -12.58 -6.10 -3.85
C ALA A 369 -12.00 -7.27 -4.67
N LEU A 370 -12.65 -8.43 -4.66
CA LEU A 370 -12.24 -9.60 -5.44
C LEU A 370 -12.39 -9.35 -6.95
N ASN A 371 -13.46 -8.68 -7.37
CA ASN A 371 -13.67 -8.29 -8.75
C ASN A 371 -12.61 -7.30 -9.24
N ASN A 372 -12.34 -6.26 -8.47
CA ASN A 372 -11.35 -5.23 -8.80
C ASN A 372 -9.93 -5.80 -8.86
N LEU A 373 -9.61 -6.76 -7.97
CA LEU A 373 -8.29 -7.41 -7.94
C LEU A 373 -8.01 -8.25 -9.21
N ASN A 374 -9.06 -8.77 -9.85
CA ASN A 374 -8.97 -9.67 -11.01
C ASN A 374 -9.50 -9.10 -12.33
N ASN A 375 -10.24 -7.98 -12.29
CA ASN A 375 -10.90 -7.37 -13.44
C ASN A 375 -11.75 -8.37 -14.26
N PHE A 376 -12.63 -9.13 -13.60
CA PHE A 376 -13.46 -10.10 -14.28
C PHE A 376 -14.42 -9.42 -15.26
N ARG A 377 -14.40 -9.87 -16.52
CA ARG A 377 -15.33 -9.41 -17.55
C ARG A 377 -16.73 -9.98 -17.37
N ASP A 378 -16.79 -11.25 -16.90
CA ASP A 378 -18.03 -11.95 -16.60
C ASP A 378 -17.97 -12.47 -15.15
N THR A 379 -18.87 -11.96 -14.34
CA THR A 379 -18.99 -12.35 -12.93
C THR A 379 -19.91 -13.55 -12.72
N SER A 380 -20.61 -14.01 -13.75
CA SER A 380 -21.47 -15.19 -13.71
C SER A 380 -20.68 -16.49 -13.76
N GLU A 381 -19.47 -16.47 -14.37
CA GLU A 381 -18.64 -17.65 -14.54
C GLU A 381 -17.14 -17.31 -14.43
N VAL A 382 -16.62 -17.40 -13.23
CA VAL A 382 -15.20 -17.15 -12.93
C VAL A 382 -14.44 -18.47 -12.89
N SER A 383 -13.29 -18.57 -13.57
CA SER A 383 -12.48 -19.80 -13.59
C SER A 383 -10.99 -19.52 -13.79
N GLY A 384 -10.17 -20.52 -13.49
CA GLY A 384 -8.72 -20.45 -13.67
C GLY A 384 -7.98 -19.96 -12.42
N ILE A 385 -6.78 -19.41 -12.63
CA ILE A 385 -5.97 -18.84 -11.55
C ILE A 385 -6.46 -17.43 -11.29
N ILE A 386 -6.93 -17.19 -10.10
CA ILE A 386 -7.43 -15.89 -9.63
C ILE A 386 -6.62 -15.39 -8.44
N LYS A 387 -6.55 -14.09 -8.29
CA LYS A 387 -5.95 -13.43 -7.12
C LYS A 387 -7.01 -13.33 -6.01
N ILE A 388 -6.65 -13.73 -4.82
CA ILE A 388 -7.51 -13.62 -3.64
C ILE A 388 -6.80 -12.84 -2.54
N LEU A 389 -7.59 -12.18 -1.69
CA LEU A 389 -7.07 -11.54 -0.48
C LEU A 389 -7.05 -12.59 0.64
N SER A 390 -5.85 -12.95 1.09
CA SER A 390 -5.69 -13.70 2.34
C SER A 390 -5.54 -12.69 3.46
N ASN A 391 -6.42 -12.75 4.47
CA ASN A 391 -6.24 -11.92 5.65
C ASN A 391 -4.84 -12.18 6.23
N GLY A 392 -4.10 -11.08 6.42
CA GLY A 392 -2.76 -11.09 6.99
C GLY A 392 -2.76 -11.66 8.41
#